data_77074c784528ceb8d2e08d20a6d3f8a2
#
_entry.id   77074c784528ceb8d2e08d20a6d3f8a2
#
_cell.length_a   1.000
_cell.length_b   1.000
_cell.length_c   1.000
_cell.angle_alpha   90.00
_cell.angle_beta   90.00
_cell.angle_gamma   90.00
#
_symmetry.space_group_name_H-M   'P 1'
#
loop_
_entity.id
_entity.type
_entity.pdbx_description
1 polymer ?
#
loop_
_entity_poly.entity_id
_entity_poly.type
_entity_poly.pdbx_seq_one_letter_code
_entity_poly.pdbx_strand_id
1 'polypeptide(L)'
;MLPIQLDTARLSFAVVGRGSAAIRKIKTLRDAGAENLTVFTDEPDPSLEDAAGDNLVNHRPGDAELAAVHLVVSASLEPEEEVALAERCRALRMLVNIEDRPPFCDVHLPAVLRRGDLTLTISTNGCAPGRAGLLRRHLERMLGPEWEGRIDEVAEVRAG
;
A
#
# COMPACT_ATOMS: atom_id res chain seq x y z
N MET A 1 13.50 9.95 6.35
CA MET A 1 12.05 9.68 6.15
C MET A 1 11.31 9.67 7.48
N LEU A 2 10.08 10.20 7.52
CA LEU A 2 9.22 10.20 8.69
C LEU A 2 8.34 8.94 8.67
N PRO A 3 8.44 8.02 9.65
CA PRO A 3 7.52 6.90 9.78
C PRO A 3 6.18 7.39 10.34
N ILE A 4 5.11 7.13 9.63
CA ILE A 4 3.73 7.44 10.03
C ILE A 4 2.82 6.25 9.78
N GLN A 5 1.72 6.18 10.49
CA GLN A 5 0.60 5.30 10.17
C GLN A 5 -0.54 6.14 9.60
N LEU A 6 -1.14 5.65 8.53
CA LEU A 6 -2.31 6.26 7.91
C LEU A 6 -3.57 5.54 8.39
N ASP A 7 -4.59 6.30 8.76
CA ASP A 7 -5.94 5.76 8.99
C ASP A 7 -6.58 5.45 7.63
N THR A 8 -6.43 4.21 7.20
CA THR A 8 -6.84 3.76 5.87
C THR A 8 -8.35 3.71 5.66
N ALA A 9 -9.14 3.66 6.73
CA ALA A 9 -10.60 3.72 6.65
C ALA A 9 -11.10 5.13 6.24
N ARG A 10 -10.29 6.18 6.49
CA ARG A 10 -10.65 7.57 6.19
C ARG A 10 -10.05 8.09 4.89
N LEU A 11 -9.16 7.34 4.29
CA LEU A 11 -8.42 7.78 3.11
C LEU A 11 -8.88 7.01 1.87
N SER A 12 -8.74 7.66 0.71
CA SER A 12 -8.98 7.06 -0.59
C SER A 12 -7.65 6.74 -1.27
N PHE A 13 -7.61 5.58 -1.92
CA PHE A 13 -6.41 5.04 -2.55
C PHE A 13 -6.67 4.72 -4.02
N ALA A 14 -5.64 4.84 -4.85
CA ALA A 14 -5.66 4.28 -6.18
C ALA A 14 -4.48 3.31 -6.38
N VAL A 15 -4.75 2.18 -7.01
CA VAL A 15 -3.73 1.34 -7.63
C VAL A 15 -3.78 1.59 -9.13
N VAL A 16 -2.64 1.94 -9.73
CA VAL A 16 -2.52 2.15 -11.18
C VAL A 16 -1.52 1.13 -11.71
N GLY A 17 -1.98 0.13 -12.45
CA GLY A 17 -1.03 -0.88 -12.90
C GLY A 17 -1.65 -2.11 -13.54
N ARG A 18 -0.82 -3.13 -13.73
CA ARG A 18 -1.13 -4.34 -14.48
C ARG A 18 -0.74 -5.61 -13.72
N GLY A 19 -1.44 -6.70 -14.02
CA GLY A 19 -1.09 -8.07 -13.65
C GLY A 19 -0.82 -8.32 -12.17
N SER A 20 0.00 -9.31 -11.87
CA SER A 20 0.27 -9.79 -10.50
C SER A 20 0.89 -8.75 -9.56
N ALA A 21 1.59 -7.76 -10.09
CA ALA A 21 2.15 -6.69 -9.27
C ALA A 21 1.04 -5.76 -8.75
N ALA A 22 0.09 -5.37 -9.58
CA ALA A 22 -1.09 -4.61 -9.16
C ALA A 22 -1.91 -5.38 -8.12
N ILE A 23 -2.12 -6.69 -8.32
CA ILE A 23 -2.81 -7.57 -7.36
C ILE A 23 -2.11 -7.55 -5.99
N ARG A 24 -0.78 -7.60 -5.94
CA ARG A 24 -0.04 -7.49 -4.67
C ARG A 24 -0.27 -6.14 -3.98
N LYS A 25 -0.37 -5.03 -4.72
CA LYS A 25 -0.64 -3.71 -4.15
C LYS A 25 -2.08 -3.61 -3.62
N ILE A 26 -3.04 -4.13 -4.37
CA ILE A 26 -4.45 -4.24 -3.93
C ILE A 26 -4.51 -4.99 -2.59
N LYS A 27 -3.90 -6.18 -2.54
CA LYS A 27 -3.85 -6.96 -1.31
C LYS A 27 -3.19 -6.21 -0.15
N THR A 28 -2.06 -5.54 -0.39
CA THR A 28 -1.35 -4.77 0.65
C THR A 28 -2.24 -3.67 1.25
N LEU A 29 -2.99 -2.95 0.42
CA LEU A 29 -3.89 -1.89 0.87
C LEU A 29 -5.11 -2.46 1.60
N ARG A 30 -5.71 -3.53 1.09
CA ARG A 30 -6.84 -4.22 1.75
C ARG A 30 -6.45 -4.84 3.09
N ASP A 31 -5.28 -5.49 3.17
CA ASP A 31 -4.73 -6.03 4.44
C ASP A 31 -4.44 -4.91 5.46
N ALA A 32 -4.33 -3.66 5.00
CA ALA A 32 -4.21 -2.48 5.84
C ALA A 32 -5.56 -1.84 6.19
N GLY A 33 -6.69 -2.38 5.74
CA GLY A 33 -8.04 -1.86 6.00
C GLY A 33 -8.47 -0.72 5.07
N ALA A 34 -7.89 -0.61 3.87
CA ALA A 34 -8.33 0.37 2.88
C ALA A 34 -9.70 -0.03 2.31
N GLU A 35 -10.74 0.73 2.65
CA GLU A 35 -12.10 0.52 2.16
C GLU A 35 -12.35 1.27 0.84
N ASN A 36 -11.81 2.49 0.73
CA ASN A 36 -11.96 3.34 -0.45
C ASN A 36 -10.77 3.14 -1.41
N LEU A 37 -10.84 2.09 -2.23
CA LEU A 37 -9.80 1.72 -3.18
C LEU A 37 -10.37 1.71 -4.60
N THR A 38 -9.70 2.39 -5.54
CA THR A 38 -9.96 2.29 -6.98
C THR A 38 -8.76 1.68 -7.68
N VAL A 39 -9.00 0.81 -8.64
CA VAL A 39 -7.95 0.11 -9.40
C VAL A 39 -8.05 0.51 -10.87
N PHE A 40 -7.05 1.21 -11.38
CA PHE A 40 -6.97 1.63 -12.77
C PHE A 40 -6.03 0.73 -13.54
N THR A 41 -6.48 0.19 -14.66
CA THR A 41 -5.68 -0.59 -15.60
C THR A 41 -6.12 -0.32 -17.03
N ASP A 42 -5.21 -0.40 -17.96
CA ASP A 42 -5.46 -0.41 -19.40
C ASP A 42 -5.28 -1.81 -20.01
N GLU A 43 -4.84 -2.77 -19.19
CA GLU A 43 -4.67 -4.17 -19.55
C GLU A 43 -5.35 -5.07 -18.51
N PRO A 44 -6.70 -5.15 -18.52
CA PRO A 44 -7.41 -6.02 -17.60
C PRO A 44 -7.11 -7.48 -17.91
N ASP A 45 -6.94 -8.28 -16.87
CA ASP A 45 -6.87 -9.73 -16.95
C ASP A 45 -7.79 -10.36 -15.89
N PRO A 46 -8.25 -11.61 -16.08
CA PRO A 46 -9.22 -12.23 -15.17
C PRO A 46 -8.79 -12.26 -13.70
N SER A 47 -7.48 -12.39 -13.43
CA SER A 47 -6.97 -12.41 -12.05
C SER A 47 -7.02 -11.02 -11.40
N LEU A 48 -6.74 -9.98 -12.18
CA LEU A 48 -6.83 -8.59 -11.72
C LEU A 48 -8.30 -8.18 -11.55
N GLU A 49 -9.19 -8.60 -12.45
CA GLU A 49 -10.64 -8.38 -12.35
C GLU A 49 -11.19 -9.01 -11.06
N ASP A 50 -10.84 -10.26 -10.78
CA ASP A 50 -11.22 -10.95 -9.54
C ASP A 50 -10.66 -10.25 -8.29
N ALA A 51 -9.39 -9.86 -8.33
CA ALA A 51 -8.75 -9.18 -7.21
C ALA A 51 -9.30 -7.76 -6.96
N ALA A 52 -9.67 -7.02 -7.99
CA ALA A 52 -10.20 -5.66 -7.85
C ALA A 52 -11.71 -5.65 -7.57
N GLY A 53 -12.46 -6.57 -8.17
CA GLY A 53 -13.92 -6.62 -8.09
C GLY A 53 -14.56 -5.35 -8.67
N ASP A 54 -15.59 -4.85 -8.02
CA ASP A 54 -16.33 -3.65 -8.44
C ASP A 54 -15.49 -2.36 -8.43
N ASN A 55 -14.27 -2.40 -7.89
CA ASN A 55 -13.36 -1.24 -7.84
C ASN A 55 -12.48 -1.12 -9.10
N LEU A 56 -12.63 -2.01 -10.09
CA LEU A 56 -11.85 -1.95 -11.33
C LEU A 56 -12.37 -0.88 -12.28
N VAL A 57 -11.45 -0.10 -12.79
CA VAL A 57 -11.68 0.90 -13.85
C VAL A 57 -10.76 0.59 -15.02
N ASN A 58 -11.34 0.26 -16.15
CA ASN A 58 -10.62 -0.20 -17.34
C ASN A 58 -10.16 0.97 -18.22
N HIS A 59 -9.39 1.88 -17.64
CA HIS A 59 -8.64 2.94 -18.32
C HIS A 59 -7.57 3.53 -17.39
N ARG A 60 -6.66 4.34 -17.95
CA ARG A 60 -5.69 5.12 -17.17
C ARG A 60 -6.39 6.29 -16.47
N PRO A 61 -6.03 6.60 -15.20
CA PRO A 61 -6.69 7.69 -14.48
C PRO A 61 -6.44 9.06 -15.12
N GLY A 62 -7.50 9.85 -15.23
CA GLY A 62 -7.44 11.27 -15.51
C GLY A 62 -7.04 12.09 -14.27
N ASP A 63 -6.76 13.39 -14.46
CA ASP A 63 -6.34 14.26 -13.34
C ASP A 63 -7.47 14.45 -12.30
N ALA A 64 -8.72 14.46 -12.73
CA ALA A 64 -9.86 14.54 -11.81
C ALA A 64 -9.99 13.29 -10.92
N GLU A 65 -9.72 12.10 -11.46
CA GLU A 65 -9.75 10.85 -10.72
C GLU A 65 -8.55 10.74 -9.77
N LEU A 66 -7.38 11.16 -10.22
CA LEU A 66 -6.20 11.28 -9.36
C LEU A 66 -6.46 12.25 -8.20
N ALA A 67 -7.00 13.43 -8.45
CA ALA A 67 -7.28 14.44 -7.44
C ALA A 67 -8.33 14.00 -6.39
N ALA A 68 -9.09 12.95 -6.67
CA ALA A 68 -10.11 12.40 -5.76
C ALA A 68 -9.54 11.42 -4.72
N VAL A 69 -8.26 11.01 -4.84
CA VAL A 69 -7.62 10.07 -3.90
C VAL A 69 -6.48 10.74 -3.13
N HIS A 70 -6.02 10.13 -2.04
CA HIS A 70 -4.96 10.66 -1.18
C HIS A 70 -3.59 10.05 -1.47
N LEU A 71 -3.58 8.80 -1.91
CA LEU A 71 -2.36 8.05 -2.22
C LEU A 71 -2.55 7.22 -3.48
N VAL A 72 -1.61 7.34 -4.39
CA VAL A 72 -1.49 6.49 -5.58
C VAL A 72 -0.35 5.50 -5.40
N VAL A 73 -0.60 4.24 -5.72
CA VAL A 73 0.41 3.18 -5.75
C VAL A 73 0.47 2.61 -7.15
N SER A 74 1.62 2.71 -7.81
CA SER A 74 1.79 2.12 -9.15
C SER A 74 2.42 0.72 -9.10
N ALA A 75 2.15 -0.07 -10.13
CA ALA A 75 2.76 -1.38 -10.31
C ALA A 75 2.78 -1.80 -11.79
N SER A 76 3.92 -2.27 -12.28
CA SER A 76 4.09 -2.78 -13.65
C SER A 76 3.63 -1.78 -14.71
N LEU A 77 4.09 -0.56 -14.62
CA LEU A 77 3.96 0.46 -15.67
C LEU A 77 5.27 0.54 -16.47
N GLU A 78 5.18 1.07 -17.68
CA GLU A 78 6.39 1.40 -18.43
C GLU A 78 7.13 2.59 -17.78
N PRO A 79 8.47 2.68 -17.92
CA PRO A 79 9.28 3.69 -17.26
C PRO A 79 8.82 5.14 -17.50
N GLU A 80 8.36 5.45 -18.70
CA GLU A 80 7.85 6.77 -19.08
C GLU A 80 6.50 7.05 -18.42
N GLU A 81 5.63 6.03 -18.30
CA GLU A 81 4.34 6.14 -17.62
C GLU A 81 4.52 6.37 -16.12
N GLU A 82 5.51 5.71 -15.51
CA GLU A 82 5.83 5.89 -14.08
C GLU A 82 6.27 7.32 -13.77
N VAL A 83 7.16 7.89 -14.60
CA VAL A 83 7.62 9.26 -14.45
C VAL A 83 6.45 10.24 -14.60
N ALA A 84 5.66 10.08 -15.67
CA ALA A 84 4.52 10.94 -15.95
C ALA A 84 3.47 10.88 -14.83
N LEU A 85 3.20 9.68 -14.29
CA LEU A 85 2.28 9.50 -13.17
C LEU A 85 2.79 10.20 -11.91
N ALA A 86 4.07 10.05 -11.57
CA ALA A 86 4.67 10.69 -10.40
C ALA A 86 4.61 12.22 -10.50
N GLU A 87 4.94 12.79 -11.67
CA GLU A 87 4.88 14.23 -11.91
C GLU A 87 3.44 14.77 -11.79
N ARG A 88 2.46 14.06 -12.36
CA ARG A 88 1.04 14.42 -12.27
C ARG A 88 0.56 14.38 -10.82
N CYS A 89 0.87 13.31 -10.08
CA CYS A 89 0.51 13.20 -8.66
C CYS A 89 1.08 14.36 -7.85
N ARG A 90 2.34 14.73 -8.06
CA ARG A 90 2.98 15.87 -7.37
C ARG A 90 2.34 17.22 -7.73
N ALA A 91 2.02 17.43 -9.01
CA ALA A 91 1.31 18.63 -9.44
C ALA A 91 -0.07 18.78 -8.77
N LEU A 92 -0.75 17.66 -8.53
CA LEU A 92 -2.03 17.57 -7.82
C LEU A 92 -1.89 17.52 -6.29
N ARG A 93 -0.65 17.58 -5.74
CA ARG A 93 -0.32 17.47 -4.32
C ARG A 93 -0.73 16.16 -3.66
N MET A 94 -0.66 15.09 -4.42
CA MET A 94 -0.98 13.75 -3.98
C MET A 94 0.28 12.97 -3.66
N LEU A 95 0.19 12.08 -2.67
CA LEU A 95 1.26 11.15 -2.35
C LEU A 95 1.32 10.04 -3.40
N VAL A 96 2.53 9.64 -3.79
CA VAL A 96 2.73 8.57 -4.76
C VAL A 96 3.81 7.58 -4.32
N ASN A 97 3.54 6.30 -4.59
CA ASN A 97 4.52 5.23 -4.52
C ASN A 97 4.64 4.57 -5.89
N ILE A 98 5.80 4.69 -6.51
CA ILE A 98 6.14 4.03 -7.78
C ILE A 98 6.94 2.76 -7.47
N GLU A 99 6.47 1.61 -7.96
CA GLU A 99 7.12 0.32 -7.70
C GLU A 99 8.57 0.33 -8.18
N ASP A 100 9.48 -0.10 -7.28
CA ASP A 100 10.93 -0.22 -7.52
C ASP A 100 11.65 1.04 -8.04
N ARG A 101 11.02 2.21 -7.89
CA ARG A 101 11.56 3.51 -8.34
C ARG A 101 11.64 4.53 -7.20
N PRO A 102 12.50 4.34 -6.19
CA PRO A 102 12.59 5.21 -5.01
C PRO A 102 12.68 6.71 -5.28
N PRO A 103 13.39 7.22 -6.33
CA PRO A 103 13.46 8.66 -6.61
C PRO A 103 12.12 9.30 -6.97
N PHE A 104 11.14 8.50 -7.41
CA PHE A 104 9.80 8.96 -7.78
C PHE A 104 8.76 8.75 -6.68
N CYS A 105 9.15 8.18 -5.53
CA CYS A 105 8.26 7.92 -4.41
C CYS A 105 8.26 9.06 -3.40
N ASP A 106 7.08 9.52 -3.00
CA ASP A 106 6.88 10.40 -1.84
C ASP A 106 6.67 9.58 -0.56
N VAL A 107 6.15 8.36 -0.69
CA VAL A 107 5.96 7.38 0.39
C VAL A 107 6.55 6.03 0.03
N HIS A 108 7.00 5.29 1.05
CA HIS A 108 7.48 3.92 0.90
C HIS A 108 6.58 2.99 1.71
N LEU A 109 6.19 1.86 1.11
CA LEU A 109 5.43 0.82 1.79
C LEU A 109 6.42 -0.13 2.49
N PRO A 110 6.50 -0.13 3.83
CA PRO A 110 7.42 -0.98 4.57
C PRO A 110 6.94 -2.44 4.60
N ALA A 111 7.80 -3.36 5.02
CA ALA A 111 7.37 -4.68 5.43
C ALA A 111 6.60 -4.57 6.76
N VAL A 112 5.43 -5.22 6.84
CA VAL A 112 4.52 -5.10 8.00
C VAL A 112 4.30 -6.46 8.64
N LEU A 113 4.34 -6.48 9.98
CA LEU A 113 3.88 -7.57 10.83
C LEU A 113 2.74 -7.08 11.69
N ARG A 114 1.61 -7.80 11.69
CA ARG A 114 0.44 -7.49 12.53
C ARG A 114 0.12 -8.64 13.48
N ARG A 115 -0.28 -8.27 14.72
CA ARG A 115 -0.82 -9.14 15.74
C ARG A 115 -1.94 -8.39 16.45
N GLY A 116 -3.19 -8.56 15.99
CA GLY A 116 -4.28 -7.68 16.40
C GLY A 116 -3.92 -6.21 16.15
N ASP A 117 -4.06 -5.38 17.16
CA ASP A 117 -3.74 -3.95 17.12
C ASP A 117 -2.25 -3.64 17.13
N LEU A 118 -1.39 -4.64 17.45
CA LEU A 118 0.05 -4.45 17.36
C LEU A 118 0.50 -4.44 15.90
N THR A 119 1.09 -3.35 15.47
CA THR A 119 1.71 -3.23 14.14
C THR A 119 3.19 -2.90 14.25
N LEU A 120 4.04 -3.73 13.66
CA LEU A 120 5.46 -3.45 13.49
C LEU A 120 5.77 -3.23 12.02
N THR A 121 6.52 -2.19 11.73
CA THR A 121 6.96 -1.86 10.37
C THR A 121 8.46 -1.87 10.27
N ILE A 122 8.98 -2.46 9.20
CA ILE A 122 10.41 -2.55 8.93
C ILE A 122 10.69 -1.91 7.57
N SER A 123 11.46 -0.82 7.60
CA SER A 123 11.90 -0.11 6.41
C SER A 123 13.42 -0.10 6.33
N THR A 124 13.93 -0.18 5.11
CA THR A 124 15.34 0.04 4.79
C THR A 124 15.51 1.28 3.90
N ASN A 125 14.53 2.18 3.93
CA ASN A 125 14.46 3.38 3.07
C ASN A 125 14.62 3.07 1.57
N GLY A 126 14.10 1.92 1.14
CA GLY A 126 14.21 1.46 -0.25
C GLY A 126 15.52 0.77 -0.62
N CYS A 127 16.56 0.81 0.25
CA CYS A 127 17.88 0.28 -0.08
C CYS A 127 17.95 -1.25 -0.14
N ALA A 128 17.12 -1.96 0.63
CA ALA A 128 17.18 -3.42 0.72
C ALA A 128 15.82 -4.06 1.10
N PRO A 129 14.80 -4.00 0.23
CA PRO A 129 13.45 -4.49 0.55
C PRO A 129 13.43 -5.98 0.92
N GLY A 130 14.27 -6.80 0.29
CA GLY A 130 14.41 -8.22 0.63
C GLY A 130 14.88 -8.46 2.06
N ARG A 131 15.77 -7.61 2.59
CA ARG A 131 16.24 -7.68 3.99
C ARG A 131 15.16 -7.27 4.98
N ALA A 132 14.36 -6.25 4.65
CA ALA A 132 13.19 -5.87 5.45
C ALA A 132 12.20 -7.04 5.55
N GLY A 133 11.93 -7.73 4.46
CA GLY A 133 11.10 -8.94 4.43
C GLY A 133 11.68 -10.11 5.22
N LEU A 134 13.00 -10.31 5.20
CA LEU A 134 13.67 -11.35 6.02
C LEU A 134 13.52 -11.04 7.50
N LEU A 135 13.76 -9.80 7.92
CA LEU A 135 13.63 -9.37 9.32
C LEU A 135 12.18 -9.48 9.79
N ARG A 136 11.21 -9.09 8.95
CA ARG A 136 9.79 -9.30 9.25
C ARG A 136 9.48 -10.77 9.56
N ARG A 137 9.92 -11.70 8.71
CA ARG A 137 9.73 -13.15 8.95
C ARG A 137 10.43 -13.65 10.22
N HIS A 138 11.56 -13.07 10.57
CA HIS A 138 12.25 -13.40 11.83
C HIS A 138 11.42 -12.95 13.03
N LEU A 139 10.98 -11.69 13.03
CA LEU A 139 10.12 -11.16 14.09
C LEU A 139 8.78 -11.89 14.18
N GLU A 140 8.21 -12.32 13.06
CA GLU A 140 6.98 -13.09 13.01
C GLU A 140 7.07 -14.45 13.76
N ARG A 141 8.26 -15.07 13.77
CA ARG A 141 8.53 -16.29 14.57
C ARG A 141 8.76 -16.00 16.05
N MET A 142 9.27 -14.82 16.37
CA MET A 142 9.52 -14.41 17.78
C MET A 142 8.25 -13.87 18.44
N LEU A 143 7.38 -13.24 17.67
CA LEU A 143 6.12 -12.65 18.11
C LEU A 143 4.98 -13.50 17.56
N GLY A 144 4.65 -14.57 18.24
CA GLY A 144 3.60 -15.50 17.86
C GLY A 144 2.19 -14.91 17.98
N PRO A 145 1.14 -15.69 17.62
CA PRO A 145 -0.24 -15.23 17.68
C PRO A 145 -0.70 -14.80 19.10
N GLU A 146 -0.05 -15.31 20.14
CA GLU A 146 -0.34 -14.97 21.55
C GLU A 146 -0.17 -13.47 21.88
N TRP A 147 0.54 -12.72 21.04
CA TRP A 147 0.71 -11.28 21.21
C TRP A 147 -0.55 -10.47 20.93
N GLU A 148 -1.48 -11.01 20.15
CA GLU A 148 -2.78 -10.40 19.91
C GLU A 148 -3.53 -10.22 21.23
N GLY A 149 -3.75 -11.32 21.99
CA GLY A 149 -4.44 -11.25 23.27
C GLY A 149 -3.71 -10.41 24.34
N ARG A 150 -2.37 -10.39 24.32
CA ARG A 150 -1.61 -9.56 25.28
C ARG A 150 -1.80 -8.06 25.11
N ILE A 151 -2.03 -7.60 23.88
CA ILE A 151 -2.29 -6.18 23.61
C ILE A 151 -3.71 -5.82 24.07
N ASP A 152 -4.67 -6.70 23.84
CA ASP A 152 -6.06 -6.50 24.25
C ASP A 152 -6.18 -6.40 25.79
N GLU A 153 -5.49 -7.28 26.54
CA GLU A 153 -5.43 -7.22 28.01
C GLU A 153 -4.92 -5.86 28.54
N VAL A 154 -3.89 -5.27 27.89
CA VAL A 154 -3.35 -3.96 28.27
C VAL A 154 -4.32 -2.83 27.92
N ALA A 155 -5.04 -2.94 26.82
CA ALA A 155 -6.04 -1.95 26.41
C ALA A 155 -7.21 -1.90 27.38
N GLU A 156 -7.71 -3.05 27.85
CA GLU A 156 -8.78 -3.14 28.85
C GLU A 156 -8.41 -2.47 30.18
N VAL A 157 -7.18 -2.67 30.66
CA VAL A 157 -6.67 -2.04 31.90
C VAL A 157 -6.60 -0.52 31.80
N ARG A 158 -6.43 0.05 30.61
CA ARG A 158 -6.41 1.50 30.39
C ARG A 158 -7.77 2.15 30.26
N ALA A 159 -8.79 1.38 29.92
CA ALA A 159 -10.16 1.85 29.72
C ALA A 159 -10.99 1.89 31.01
N GLY A 160 -10.54 1.21 32.09
CA GLY A 160 -11.15 1.19 33.43
C GLY A 160 -10.44 2.15 34.37
#